data_e2600141200911169ff31911fa349e58
#
_entry.id   e2600141200911169ff31911fa349e58
#
_cell.length_a   1.000
_cell.length_b   1.000
_cell.length_c   1.000
_cell.angle_alpha   90.00
_cell.angle_beta   90.00
_cell.angle_gamma   90.00
#
_symmetry.space_group_name_H-M   'P 1'
#
loop_
_entity.id
_entity.type
_entity.pdbx_description
1 polymer ?
#
loop_
_entity_poly.entity_id
_entity_poly.type
_entity_poly.pdbx_seq_one_letter_code
_entity_poly.pdbx_strand_id
1 'polypeptide(L)'
;MAGFEYCLAGVSSAGQEMVWSVPEHDHGQPAEMFPNLDYTAPEYGSLETVTPAADMFSYGMLIFAIYNRKPLFQSNRNWGVFRRNCSELKSVSGGRWGEVPGDLLDYVKMLLSTAPDLRPSPDQLQQLSYFEDFGVKTLNNLDSQFQWDNLQKSQFYKGLPSVLPKLPPRVCIHRVFPCLAKEFVNPDMVPFVLPSALQIADHASKTDYEKHVLPSLKPVMKMMEPVQILLIFMQRMDLLLEKTPAEDIKSDVLPMVYRALGSNISQIQELCLSIIPNFAGNK
;
A
#
# COMPACT_ATOMS: atom_id res chain seq x y z
N MET A 1 -11.40 2.21 10.96
CA MET A 1 -11.58 0.75 11.12
C MET A 1 -12.88 0.57 11.90
N ALA A 2 -13.75 -0.33 11.46
CA ALA A 2 -15.01 -0.68 12.11
C ALA A 2 -15.03 -2.21 12.33
N GLY A 3 -15.87 -2.73 13.22
CA GLY A 3 -16.02 -4.17 13.47
C GLY A 3 -15.22 -4.70 14.66
N PHE A 4 -14.54 -3.84 15.43
CA PHE A 4 -13.84 -4.26 16.65
C PHE A 4 -14.76 -4.53 17.84
N GLU A 5 -16.03 -4.18 17.73
CA GLU A 5 -17.06 -4.45 18.74
C GLU A 5 -17.27 -5.96 19.01
N TYR A 6 -16.85 -6.81 18.05
CA TYR A 6 -16.90 -8.27 18.19
C TYR A 6 -15.54 -8.90 18.52
N CYS A 7 -14.52 -8.11 18.77
CA CYS A 7 -13.20 -8.62 19.10
C CYS A 7 -13.16 -9.13 20.54
N LEU A 8 -12.66 -10.34 20.71
CA LEU A 8 -12.36 -10.93 22.01
C LEU A 8 -10.87 -10.74 22.30
N ALA A 9 -10.54 -10.07 23.41
CA ALA A 9 -9.16 -9.94 23.84
C ALA A 9 -8.66 -11.27 24.41
N GLY A 10 -7.58 -11.80 23.86
CA GLY A 10 -6.89 -12.96 24.38
C GLY A 10 -5.61 -12.55 25.11
N VAL A 11 -5.45 -13.00 26.34
CA VAL A 11 -4.15 -12.94 27.03
C VAL A 11 -3.53 -14.33 26.93
N SER A 12 -2.52 -14.48 26.06
CA SER A 12 -1.72 -15.70 26.00
C SER A 12 -0.76 -15.71 27.20
N SER A 13 -0.98 -16.60 28.15
CA SER A 13 0.10 -17.08 28.98
C SER A 13 0.98 -17.97 28.10
N ALA A 14 2.30 -17.71 28.07
CA ALA A 14 3.25 -18.31 27.16
C ALA A 14 3.00 -19.81 26.93
N GLY A 15 2.64 -20.18 25.69
CA GLY A 15 2.50 -21.56 25.25
C GLY A 15 1.10 -22.18 25.32
N GLN A 16 0.07 -21.49 25.76
CA GLN A 16 -1.31 -21.97 25.68
C GLN A 16 -2.04 -21.39 24.48
N GLU A 17 -2.71 -22.26 23.76
CA GLU A 17 -3.60 -21.88 22.65
C GLU A 17 -4.77 -21.04 23.20
N MET A 18 -5.06 -19.91 22.57
CA MET A 18 -6.17 -19.05 22.98
C MET A 18 -7.49 -19.68 22.50
N VAL A 19 -8.38 -19.97 23.42
CA VAL A 19 -9.68 -20.57 23.17
C VAL A 19 -10.76 -19.75 23.87
N TRP A 20 -11.84 -19.46 23.14
CA TRP A 20 -13.00 -18.75 23.69
C TRP A 20 -14.26 -19.59 23.56
N SER A 21 -15.17 -19.46 24.53
CA SER A 21 -16.50 -20.01 24.42
C SER A 21 -17.31 -19.26 23.37
N VAL A 22 -18.03 -19.99 22.53
CA VAL A 22 -18.97 -19.39 21.58
C VAL A 22 -20.12 -18.78 22.38
N PRO A 23 -20.46 -17.48 22.20
CA PRO A 23 -21.61 -16.88 22.85
C PRO A 23 -22.90 -17.61 22.47
N GLU A 24 -23.73 -17.92 23.45
CA GLU A 24 -25.05 -18.46 23.15
C GLU A 24 -25.84 -17.47 22.28
N HIS A 25 -26.50 -17.99 21.25
CA HIS A 25 -27.33 -17.19 20.38
C HIS A 25 -28.62 -16.80 21.10
N ASP A 26 -28.67 -15.59 21.64
CA ASP A 26 -29.88 -15.03 22.23
C ASP A 26 -30.80 -14.49 21.14
N HIS A 27 -31.89 -15.23 20.89
CA HIS A 27 -32.93 -14.85 19.92
C HIS A 27 -33.65 -13.54 20.25
N GLY A 28 -33.49 -13.01 21.45
CA GLY A 28 -34.05 -11.72 21.90
C GLY A 28 -33.22 -10.50 21.51
N GLN A 29 -31.98 -10.69 21.04
CA GLN A 29 -31.12 -9.58 20.66
C GLN A 29 -31.31 -9.17 19.18
N PRO A 30 -31.15 -7.87 18.86
CA PRO A 30 -31.19 -7.41 17.47
C PRO A 30 -30.15 -8.09 16.59
N ALA A 31 -30.51 -8.36 15.34
CA ALA A 31 -29.64 -9.06 14.39
C ALA A 31 -28.33 -8.29 14.07
N GLU A 32 -28.31 -7.00 14.32
CA GLU A 32 -27.16 -6.11 14.17
C GLU A 32 -26.06 -6.36 15.21
N MET A 33 -26.42 -6.98 16.35
CA MET A 33 -25.48 -7.32 17.43
C MET A 33 -24.71 -8.62 17.17
N PHE A 34 -25.00 -9.31 16.08
CA PHE A 34 -24.31 -10.55 15.72
C PHE A 34 -23.38 -10.33 14.51
N PRO A 35 -22.25 -11.06 14.43
CA PRO A 35 -21.36 -11.03 13.30
C PRO A 35 -22.09 -11.43 12.01
N ASN A 36 -21.61 -10.95 10.88
CA ASN A 36 -22.18 -11.30 9.57
C ASN A 36 -21.91 -12.78 9.25
N LEU A 37 -22.96 -13.61 9.27
CA LEU A 37 -22.88 -15.05 9.03
C LEU A 37 -22.27 -15.44 7.68
N ASP A 38 -22.22 -14.52 6.70
CA ASP A 38 -21.61 -14.77 5.38
C ASP A 38 -20.08 -14.87 5.46
N TYR A 39 -19.48 -14.36 6.55
CA TYR A 39 -18.04 -14.38 6.79
C TYR A 39 -17.65 -15.16 8.05
N THR A 40 -18.61 -15.67 8.80
CA THR A 40 -18.41 -16.37 10.07
C THR A 40 -17.93 -17.80 9.85
N ALA A 41 -17.00 -18.26 10.66
CA ALA A 41 -16.44 -19.60 10.59
C ALA A 41 -17.44 -20.69 11.04
N PRO A 42 -17.37 -21.90 10.46
CA PRO A 42 -18.32 -23.00 10.74
C PRO A 42 -18.42 -23.39 12.22
N GLU A 43 -17.32 -23.27 12.96
CA GLU A 43 -17.24 -23.62 14.37
C GLU A 43 -18.20 -22.81 15.24
N TYR A 44 -18.58 -21.60 14.84
CA TYR A 44 -19.62 -20.83 15.52
C TYR A 44 -21.00 -21.47 15.52
N GLY A 45 -21.23 -22.38 14.60
CA GLY A 45 -22.50 -23.12 14.49
C GLY A 45 -22.45 -24.57 14.94
N SER A 46 -21.27 -25.12 15.23
CA SER A 46 -21.05 -26.56 15.46
C SER A 46 -20.21 -26.91 16.68
N LEU A 47 -19.43 -25.96 17.22
CA LEU A 47 -18.56 -26.17 18.38
C LEU A 47 -18.95 -25.23 19.54
N GLU A 48 -18.53 -25.59 20.75
CA GLU A 48 -18.72 -24.76 21.94
C GLU A 48 -17.60 -23.72 22.10
N THR A 49 -16.50 -23.90 21.37
CA THR A 49 -15.31 -23.07 21.49
C THR A 49 -14.77 -22.66 20.12
N VAL A 50 -14.12 -21.50 20.07
CA VAL A 50 -13.45 -20.95 18.89
C VAL A 50 -12.01 -20.57 19.23
N THR A 51 -11.15 -20.63 18.24
CA THR A 51 -9.75 -20.24 18.29
C THR A 51 -9.49 -19.09 17.28
N PRO A 52 -8.29 -18.45 17.29
CA PRO A 52 -7.92 -17.46 16.28
C PRO A 52 -8.03 -17.94 14.82
N ALA A 53 -8.05 -19.25 14.60
CA ALA A 53 -8.27 -19.83 13.28
C ALA A 53 -9.66 -19.47 12.69
N ALA A 54 -10.62 -19.04 13.50
CA ALA A 54 -11.91 -18.52 13.03
C ALA A 54 -11.73 -17.22 12.20
N ASP A 55 -10.81 -16.34 12.60
CA ASP A 55 -10.49 -15.13 11.85
C ASP A 55 -9.83 -15.45 10.51
N MET A 56 -9.03 -16.52 10.46
CA MET A 56 -8.41 -16.99 9.22
C MET A 56 -9.46 -17.48 8.23
N PHE A 57 -10.53 -18.13 8.69
CA PHE A 57 -11.67 -18.46 7.84
C PHE A 57 -12.36 -17.21 7.30
N SER A 58 -12.66 -16.25 8.17
CA SER A 58 -13.27 -14.98 7.77
C SER A 58 -12.43 -14.23 6.75
N TYR A 59 -11.09 -14.28 6.89
CA TYR A 59 -10.15 -13.73 5.94
C TYR A 59 -10.24 -14.45 4.58
N GLY A 60 -10.34 -15.76 4.54
CA GLY A 60 -10.56 -16.54 3.32
C GLY A 60 -11.85 -16.15 2.60
N MET A 61 -12.95 -15.96 3.35
CA MET A 61 -14.24 -15.48 2.80
C MET A 61 -14.11 -14.05 2.25
N LEU A 62 -13.36 -13.19 2.92
CA LEU A 62 -13.09 -11.83 2.47
C LEU A 62 -12.27 -11.81 1.17
N ILE A 63 -11.21 -12.61 1.06
CA ILE A 63 -10.44 -12.77 -0.18
C ILE A 63 -11.36 -13.17 -1.32
N PHE A 64 -12.18 -14.22 -1.12
CA PHE A 64 -13.13 -14.65 -2.13
C PHE A 64 -14.06 -13.51 -2.56
N ALA A 65 -14.61 -12.77 -1.59
CA ALA A 65 -15.56 -11.70 -1.87
C ALA A 65 -14.92 -10.52 -2.63
N ILE A 66 -13.66 -10.19 -2.36
CA ILE A 66 -12.93 -9.14 -3.07
C ILE A 66 -12.80 -9.47 -4.56
N TYR A 67 -12.37 -10.68 -4.88
CA TYR A 67 -12.20 -11.10 -6.28
C TYR A 67 -13.53 -11.28 -7.03
N ASN A 68 -14.54 -11.85 -6.37
CA ASN A 68 -15.82 -12.17 -7.01
C ASN A 68 -16.90 -11.09 -6.83
N ARG A 69 -16.61 -10.00 -6.07
CA ARG A 69 -17.54 -8.90 -5.76
C ARG A 69 -18.84 -9.35 -5.10
N LYS A 70 -18.83 -10.50 -4.46
CA LYS A 70 -19.94 -11.11 -3.73
C LYS A 70 -19.42 -12.15 -2.75
N PRO A 71 -20.08 -12.40 -1.61
CA PRO A 71 -19.72 -13.48 -0.71
C PRO A 71 -19.91 -14.87 -1.39
N LEU A 72 -19.17 -15.88 -0.90
CA LEU A 72 -19.28 -17.27 -1.39
C LEU A 72 -20.67 -17.85 -1.11
N PHE A 73 -21.23 -17.52 0.04
CA PHE A 73 -22.55 -17.90 0.49
C PHE A 73 -23.33 -16.67 0.95
N GLN A 74 -24.66 -16.75 0.86
CA GLN A 74 -25.57 -15.74 1.39
C GLN A 74 -26.47 -16.39 2.43
N SER A 75 -26.20 -16.14 3.68
CA SER A 75 -26.94 -16.72 4.82
C SER A 75 -28.15 -15.90 5.21
N ASN A 76 -28.24 -14.64 4.74
CA ASN A 76 -29.34 -13.70 5.02
C ASN A 76 -29.66 -13.63 6.54
N ARG A 77 -28.63 -13.63 7.38
CA ARG A 77 -28.74 -13.66 8.86
C ARG A 77 -29.53 -14.86 9.40
N ASN A 78 -29.66 -15.93 8.63
CA ASN A 78 -30.40 -17.13 9.02
C ASN A 78 -29.42 -18.25 9.41
N TRP A 79 -29.43 -18.64 10.66
CA TRP A 79 -28.57 -19.70 11.21
C TRP A 79 -28.78 -21.07 10.56
N GLY A 80 -30.00 -21.39 10.17
CA GLY A 80 -30.30 -22.66 9.46
C GLY A 80 -29.67 -22.70 8.06
N VAL A 81 -29.72 -21.56 7.35
CA VAL A 81 -29.04 -21.40 6.05
C VAL A 81 -27.52 -21.43 6.24
N PHE A 82 -27.01 -20.75 7.26
CA PHE A 82 -25.58 -20.76 7.60
C PHE A 82 -25.07 -22.19 7.81
N ARG A 83 -25.70 -22.96 8.67
CA ARG A 83 -25.31 -24.38 8.93
C ARG A 83 -25.32 -25.24 7.66
N ARG A 84 -26.27 -25.05 6.80
CA ARG A 84 -26.33 -25.74 5.50
C ARG A 84 -25.18 -25.32 4.60
N ASN A 85 -24.90 -24.00 4.48
CA ASN A 85 -23.78 -23.48 3.73
C ASN A 85 -22.45 -24.05 4.23
N CYS A 86 -22.23 -24.13 5.55
CA CYS A 86 -21.07 -24.76 6.15
C CYS A 86 -20.91 -26.23 5.78
N SER A 87 -22.00 -26.99 5.70
CA SER A 87 -21.95 -28.40 5.26
C SER A 87 -21.60 -28.53 3.77
N GLU A 88 -22.00 -27.57 2.95
CA GLU A 88 -21.73 -27.54 1.51
C GLU A 88 -20.27 -27.11 1.19
N LEU A 89 -19.53 -26.47 2.13
CA LEU A 89 -18.14 -26.06 1.93
C LEU A 89 -17.23 -27.22 1.48
N LYS A 90 -17.45 -28.42 2.02
CA LYS A 90 -16.68 -29.63 1.67
C LYS A 90 -16.87 -30.07 0.23
N SER A 91 -17.97 -29.68 -0.40
CA SER A 91 -18.35 -30.07 -1.75
C SER A 91 -18.26 -28.97 -2.79
N VAL A 92 -17.62 -27.82 -2.43
CA VAL A 92 -17.43 -26.71 -3.36
C VAL A 92 -16.55 -27.14 -4.53
N SER A 93 -17.15 -27.28 -5.70
CA SER A 93 -16.46 -27.69 -6.93
C SER A 93 -15.64 -26.53 -7.54
N GLY A 94 -14.67 -26.89 -8.42
CA GLY A 94 -13.74 -25.96 -9.04
C GLY A 94 -14.36 -24.74 -9.74
N GLY A 95 -15.58 -24.85 -10.28
CA GLY A 95 -16.26 -23.74 -10.96
C GLY A 95 -16.83 -22.64 -10.03
N ARG A 96 -16.90 -22.88 -8.72
CA ARG A 96 -17.42 -21.90 -7.75
C ARG A 96 -16.39 -20.86 -7.28
N TRP A 97 -15.11 -21.09 -7.56
CA TRP A 97 -14.04 -20.20 -7.07
C TRP A 97 -13.90 -18.90 -7.87
N GLY A 98 -14.49 -18.84 -9.05
CA GLY A 98 -14.62 -17.63 -9.86
C GLY A 98 -13.28 -17.00 -10.25
N GLU A 99 -13.12 -15.72 -9.93
CA GLU A 99 -11.98 -14.89 -10.33
C GLU A 99 -10.78 -14.96 -9.37
N VAL A 100 -10.76 -15.88 -8.40
CA VAL A 100 -9.62 -16.01 -7.48
C VAL A 100 -8.39 -16.49 -8.27
N PRO A 101 -7.26 -15.79 -8.21
CA PRO A 101 -6.02 -16.18 -8.91
C PRO A 101 -5.56 -17.60 -8.53
N GLY A 102 -5.05 -18.36 -9.52
CA GLY A 102 -4.59 -19.73 -9.31
C GLY A 102 -3.56 -19.86 -8.19
N ASP A 103 -2.61 -18.94 -8.13
CA ASP A 103 -1.53 -18.92 -7.13
C ASP A 103 -2.06 -18.71 -5.70
N LEU A 104 -3.25 -18.11 -5.55
CA LEU A 104 -3.89 -17.88 -4.26
C LEU A 104 -4.98 -18.91 -3.95
N LEU A 105 -5.50 -19.60 -4.97
CA LEU A 105 -6.68 -20.46 -4.85
C LEU A 105 -6.50 -21.58 -3.83
N ASP A 106 -5.37 -22.26 -3.81
CA ASP A 106 -5.14 -23.37 -2.90
C ASP A 106 -5.07 -22.91 -1.45
N TYR A 107 -4.54 -21.72 -1.22
CA TYR A 107 -4.52 -21.10 0.13
C TYR A 107 -5.92 -20.65 0.55
N VAL A 108 -6.73 -20.11 -0.36
CA VAL A 108 -8.13 -19.77 -0.06
C VAL A 108 -8.91 -21.02 0.32
N LYS A 109 -8.67 -22.15 -0.35
CA LYS A 109 -9.29 -23.45 0.03
C LYS A 109 -8.84 -23.91 1.41
N MET A 110 -7.56 -23.74 1.76
CA MET A 110 -7.04 -24.07 3.09
C MET A 110 -7.67 -23.17 4.17
N LEU A 111 -7.75 -21.86 3.92
CA LEU A 111 -8.41 -20.90 4.82
C LEU A 111 -9.87 -21.24 5.07
N LEU A 112 -10.58 -21.72 4.04
CA LEU A 112 -11.98 -22.12 4.10
C LEU A 112 -12.19 -23.56 4.54
N SER A 113 -11.15 -24.22 5.09
CA SER A 113 -11.30 -25.55 5.70
C SER A 113 -12.31 -25.52 6.84
N THR A 114 -13.16 -26.56 6.92
CA THR A 114 -14.05 -26.75 8.06
C THR A 114 -13.34 -27.22 9.33
N ALA A 115 -12.09 -27.71 9.20
CA ALA A 115 -11.22 -28.05 10.32
C ALA A 115 -10.28 -26.85 10.61
N PRO A 116 -10.38 -26.18 11.77
CA PRO A 116 -9.58 -25.01 12.10
C PRO A 116 -8.07 -25.25 12.02
N ASP A 117 -7.60 -26.41 12.44
CA ASP A 117 -6.18 -26.80 12.49
C ASP A 117 -5.51 -26.87 11.10
N LEU A 118 -6.29 -26.99 10.02
CA LEU A 118 -5.80 -27.02 8.65
C LEU A 118 -5.66 -25.64 8.03
N ARG A 119 -6.10 -24.59 8.72
CA ARG A 119 -6.01 -23.22 8.23
C ARG A 119 -4.62 -22.65 8.50
N PRO A 120 -4.01 -22.00 7.52
CA PRO A 120 -2.70 -21.38 7.72
C PRO A 120 -2.77 -20.23 8.73
N SER A 121 -1.70 -20.05 9.49
CA SER A 121 -1.54 -18.89 10.38
C SER A 121 -1.26 -17.61 9.58
N PRO A 122 -1.42 -16.41 10.18
CA PRO A 122 -1.05 -15.15 9.53
C PRO A 122 0.40 -15.11 9.05
N ASP A 123 1.33 -15.66 9.83
CA ASP A 123 2.76 -15.70 9.47
C ASP A 123 3.03 -16.59 8.25
N GLN A 124 2.34 -17.73 8.17
CA GLN A 124 2.42 -18.60 7.00
C GLN A 124 1.86 -17.92 5.74
N LEU A 125 0.76 -17.15 5.88
CA LEU A 125 0.19 -16.41 4.75
C LEU A 125 1.12 -15.31 4.23
N GLN A 126 1.84 -14.61 5.11
CA GLN A 126 2.79 -13.57 4.70
C GLN A 126 3.95 -14.12 3.84
N GLN A 127 4.26 -15.41 3.97
CA GLN A 127 5.34 -16.07 3.24
C GLN A 127 4.90 -16.59 1.86
N LEU A 128 3.65 -16.38 1.45
CA LEU A 128 3.18 -16.84 0.15
C LEU A 128 3.86 -16.10 -1.00
N SER A 129 4.26 -16.85 -2.02
CA SER A 129 4.81 -16.29 -3.26
C SER A 129 3.88 -15.27 -3.93
N TYR A 130 2.57 -15.39 -3.70
CA TYR A 130 1.58 -14.40 -4.15
C TYR A 130 1.86 -13.00 -3.61
N PHE A 131 2.31 -12.88 -2.34
CA PHE A 131 2.70 -11.62 -1.72
C PHE A 131 4.17 -11.26 -1.96
N GLU A 132 4.92 -12.12 -2.64
CA GLU A 132 6.29 -11.86 -3.08
C GLU A 132 6.36 -11.00 -4.36
N ASP A 133 5.25 -10.45 -4.81
CA ASP A 133 5.23 -9.48 -5.88
C ASP A 133 6.27 -8.38 -5.63
N PHE A 134 6.98 -8.02 -6.69
CA PHE A 134 8.06 -7.03 -6.62
C PHE A 134 7.59 -5.68 -6.08
N GLY A 135 6.33 -5.30 -6.37
CA GLY A 135 5.71 -4.10 -5.83
C GLY A 135 5.50 -4.19 -4.32
N VAL A 136 4.99 -5.33 -3.84
CA VAL A 136 4.79 -5.57 -2.40
C VAL A 136 6.12 -5.58 -1.66
N LYS A 137 7.16 -6.24 -2.19
CA LYS A 137 8.52 -6.19 -1.62
C LYS A 137 9.06 -4.76 -1.54
N THR A 138 8.83 -3.97 -2.58
CA THR A 138 9.25 -2.55 -2.59
C THR A 138 8.53 -1.74 -1.52
N LEU A 139 7.23 -1.94 -1.33
CA LEU A 139 6.45 -1.25 -0.29
C LEU A 139 6.89 -1.67 1.12
N ASN A 140 7.12 -2.96 1.36
CA ASN A 140 7.65 -3.46 2.62
C ASN A 140 9.04 -2.90 2.94
N ASN A 141 9.91 -2.77 1.93
CA ASN A 141 11.20 -2.14 2.07
C ASN A 141 11.09 -0.66 2.43
N LEU A 142 10.15 0.07 1.82
CA LEU A 142 9.86 1.47 2.17
C LEU A 142 9.35 1.62 3.62
N ASP A 143 8.61 0.65 4.13
CA ASP A 143 8.12 0.68 5.52
C ASP A 143 9.23 0.39 6.54
N SER A 144 10.24 -0.41 6.18
CA SER A 144 11.36 -0.81 7.05
C SER A 144 12.63 0.05 6.90
N GLN A 145 12.66 1.00 5.97
CA GLN A 145 13.85 1.79 5.62
C GLN A 145 14.46 2.59 6.77
N PHE A 146 13.69 2.90 7.82
CA PHE A 146 14.20 3.61 8.99
C PHE A 146 15.25 2.82 9.79
N GLN A 147 15.33 1.49 9.57
CA GLN A 147 16.34 0.61 10.16
C GLN A 147 17.63 0.53 9.32
N TRP A 148 17.63 1.12 8.11
CA TRP A 148 18.74 1.00 7.16
C TRP A 148 19.75 2.12 7.32
N ASP A 149 21.02 1.82 7.04
CA ASP A 149 22.07 2.82 6.90
C ASP A 149 21.96 3.58 5.56
N ASN A 150 22.73 4.67 5.44
CA ASN A 150 22.69 5.51 4.24
C ASN A 150 23.14 4.77 2.96
N LEU A 151 24.01 3.77 3.07
CA LEU A 151 24.47 2.99 1.93
C LEU A 151 23.35 2.09 1.40
N GLN A 152 22.68 1.37 2.29
CA GLN A 152 21.52 0.54 1.95
C GLN A 152 20.39 1.36 1.34
N LYS A 153 20.07 2.51 1.94
CA LYS A 153 19.08 3.46 1.40
C LYS A 153 19.45 3.93 0.00
N SER A 154 20.70 4.36 -0.21
CA SER A 154 21.15 4.88 -1.51
C SER A 154 21.07 3.81 -2.61
N GLN A 155 21.41 2.56 -2.31
CA GLN A 155 21.30 1.44 -3.24
C GLN A 155 19.83 1.15 -3.60
N PHE A 156 18.96 1.13 -2.60
CA PHE A 156 17.52 0.92 -2.81
C PHE A 156 16.92 2.03 -3.68
N TYR A 157 17.18 3.30 -3.35
CA TYR A 157 16.62 4.43 -4.09
C TYR A 157 17.13 4.54 -5.53
N LYS A 158 18.37 4.11 -5.81
CA LYS A 158 18.89 3.99 -7.18
C LYS A 158 18.09 3.00 -8.03
N GLY A 159 17.60 1.92 -7.43
CA GLY A 159 16.80 0.91 -8.11
C GLY A 159 15.32 1.29 -8.27
N LEU A 160 14.82 2.18 -7.42
CA LEU A 160 13.40 2.50 -7.33
C LEU A 160 12.77 3.04 -8.63
N PRO A 161 13.45 3.89 -9.45
CA PRO A 161 12.89 4.36 -10.72
C PRO A 161 12.46 3.27 -11.68
N SER A 162 13.13 2.11 -11.67
CA SER A 162 12.77 0.96 -12.52
C SER A 162 11.52 0.20 -12.05
N VAL A 163 11.13 0.41 -10.78
CA VAL A 163 9.99 -0.24 -10.13
C VAL A 163 8.72 0.58 -10.27
N LEU A 164 8.82 1.90 -10.16
CA LEU A 164 7.68 2.82 -10.14
C LEU A 164 6.69 2.61 -11.30
N PRO A 165 7.11 2.35 -12.56
CA PRO A 165 6.19 2.10 -13.66
C PRO A 165 5.32 0.85 -13.51
N LYS A 166 5.73 -0.08 -12.63
CA LYS A 166 4.98 -1.32 -12.35
C LYS A 166 3.95 -1.14 -11.25
N LEU A 167 4.01 -0.03 -10.49
CA LEU A 167 3.08 0.28 -9.42
C LEU A 167 1.91 1.13 -9.92
N PRO A 168 0.70 0.95 -9.38
CA PRO A 168 -0.41 1.83 -9.67
C PRO A 168 -0.09 3.29 -9.32
N PRO A 169 -0.45 4.28 -10.18
CA PRO A 169 -0.15 5.70 -9.93
C PRO A 169 -0.62 6.21 -8.56
N ARG A 170 -1.80 5.77 -8.11
CA ARG A 170 -2.31 6.14 -6.78
C ARG A 170 -1.44 5.62 -5.65
N VAL A 171 -0.87 4.43 -5.78
CA VAL A 171 0.08 3.87 -4.79
C VAL A 171 1.36 4.69 -4.79
N CYS A 172 1.88 5.07 -5.96
CA CYS A 172 3.06 5.93 -6.06
C CYS A 172 2.86 7.26 -5.34
N ILE A 173 1.73 7.94 -5.53
CA ILE A 173 1.47 9.26 -4.94
C ILE A 173 1.18 9.18 -3.44
N HIS A 174 0.33 8.23 -3.01
CA HIS A 174 -0.17 8.23 -1.63
C HIS A 174 0.61 7.33 -0.68
N ARG A 175 1.41 6.40 -1.20
CA ARG A 175 2.18 5.46 -0.36
C ARG A 175 3.69 5.64 -0.53
N VAL A 176 4.19 5.68 -1.78
CA VAL A 176 5.62 5.77 -2.05
C VAL A 176 6.13 7.19 -1.82
N PHE A 177 5.51 8.20 -2.44
CA PHE A 177 5.97 9.60 -2.37
C PHE A 177 6.11 10.13 -0.94
N PRO A 178 5.18 9.90 0.00
CA PRO A 178 5.35 10.35 1.39
C PRO A 178 6.57 9.75 2.09
N CYS A 179 6.96 8.52 1.74
CA CYS A 179 8.18 7.91 2.26
C CYS A 179 9.44 8.58 1.70
N LEU A 180 9.43 8.92 0.39
CA LEU A 180 10.50 9.68 -0.25
C LEU A 180 10.64 11.08 0.34
N ALA A 181 9.51 11.76 0.55
CA ALA A 181 9.49 13.13 1.09
C ALA A 181 10.09 13.24 2.50
N LYS A 182 10.00 12.18 3.30
CA LYS A 182 10.66 12.12 4.62
C LYS A 182 12.19 12.19 4.52
N GLU A 183 12.77 11.64 3.45
CA GLU A 183 14.22 11.67 3.24
C GLU A 183 14.73 13.02 2.73
N PHE A 184 13.88 13.95 2.32
CA PHE A 184 14.27 15.29 1.90
C PHE A 184 14.89 16.13 3.04
N VAL A 185 14.71 15.69 4.28
CA VAL A 185 15.37 16.33 5.45
C VAL A 185 16.87 16.04 5.47
N ASN A 186 17.32 14.96 4.82
CA ASN A 186 18.71 14.57 4.74
C ASN A 186 19.30 14.97 3.37
N PRO A 187 20.10 16.07 3.27
CA PRO A 187 20.64 16.54 2.00
C PRO A 187 21.45 15.49 1.24
N ASP A 188 22.15 14.60 1.94
CA ASP A 188 22.96 13.53 1.33
C ASP A 188 22.10 12.48 0.62
N MET A 189 20.87 12.30 1.06
CA MET A 189 19.92 11.34 0.45
C MET A 189 19.11 11.96 -0.69
N VAL A 190 18.93 13.27 -0.72
CA VAL A 190 18.11 13.94 -1.74
C VAL A 190 18.50 13.56 -3.17
N PRO A 191 19.79 13.52 -3.58
CA PRO A 191 20.16 13.14 -4.94
C PRO A 191 19.72 11.73 -5.35
N PHE A 192 19.55 10.83 -4.39
CA PHE A 192 19.11 9.46 -4.66
C PHE A 192 17.57 9.33 -4.71
N VAL A 193 16.88 10.14 -3.93
CA VAL A 193 15.42 10.10 -3.78
C VAL A 193 14.71 10.97 -4.81
N LEU A 194 15.30 12.12 -5.16
CA LEU A 194 14.70 13.14 -6.03
C LEU A 194 14.34 12.62 -7.43
N PRO A 195 15.14 11.78 -8.12
CA PRO A 195 14.77 11.22 -9.42
C PRO A 195 13.46 10.44 -9.37
N SER A 196 13.27 9.60 -8.35
CA SER A 196 12.03 8.85 -8.14
C SER A 196 10.85 9.77 -7.81
N ALA A 197 11.07 10.78 -6.98
CA ALA A 197 10.04 11.77 -6.64
C ALA A 197 9.57 12.55 -7.87
N LEU A 198 10.48 12.98 -8.74
CA LEU A 198 10.14 13.67 -9.99
C LEU A 198 9.48 12.74 -11.01
N GLN A 199 9.84 11.45 -11.04
CA GLN A 199 9.15 10.47 -11.88
C GLN A 199 7.70 10.26 -11.42
N ILE A 200 7.43 10.22 -10.11
CA ILE A 200 6.07 10.18 -9.58
C ILE A 200 5.31 11.46 -9.93
N ALA A 201 5.97 12.62 -9.80
CA ALA A 201 5.42 13.91 -10.18
C ALA A 201 5.00 13.97 -11.64
N ASP A 202 5.79 13.37 -12.54
CA ASP A 202 5.53 13.30 -13.97
C ASP A 202 4.23 12.57 -14.31
N HIS A 203 3.99 11.45 -13.63
CA HIS A 203 2.78 10.64 -13.83
C HIS A 203 1.57 11.11 -13.01
N ALA A 204 1.74 12.07 -12.10
CA ALA A 204 0.66 12.61 -11.29
C ALA A 204 -0.25 13.53 -12.12
N SER A 205 -1.54 13.59 -11.78
CA SER A 205 -2.41 14.65 -12.29
C SER A 205 -1.94 16.02 -11.77
N LYS A 206 -2.27 17.11 -12.47
CA LYS A 206 -1.90 18.46 -12.03
C LYS A 206 -2.40 18.76 -10.62
N THR A 207 -3.62 18.34 -10.32
CA THR A 207 -4.24 18.51 -8.98
C THR A 207 -3.52 17.70 -7.90
N ASP A 208 -3.12 16.46 -8.19
CA ASP A 208 -2.38 15.63 -7.23
C ASP A 208 -0.95 16.16 -7.04
N TYR A 209 -0.32 16.66 -8.11
CA TYR A 209 0.99 17.29 -8.04
C TYR A 209 0.97 18.52 -7.12
N GLU A 210 0.05 19.46 -7.35
CA GLU A 210 -0.09 20.68 -6.57
C GLU A 210 -0.40 20.39 -5.09
N LYS A 211 -1.23 19.40 -4.82
CA LYS A 211 -1.68 19.08 -3.47
C LYS A 211 -0.72 18.22 -2.66
N HIS A 212 -0.11 17.20 -3.30
CA HIS A 212 0.64 16.17 -2.58
C HIS A 212 2.15 16.21 -2.82
N VAL A 213 2.59 16.70 -3.99
CA VAL A 213 4.01 16.64 -4.40
C VAL A 213 4.70 17.98 -4.20
N LEU A 214 4.17 19.04 -4.78
CA LEU A 214 4.78 20.37 -4.81
C LEU A 214 5.15 20.92 -3.42
N PRO A 215 4.30 20.81 -2.38
CA PRO A 215 4.64 21.32 -1.05
C PRO A 215 5.93 20.72 -0.47
N SER A 216 6.20 19.45 -0.77
CA SER A 216 7.41 18.75 -0.32
C SER A 216 8.64 19.08 -1.19
N LEU A 217 8.45 19.44 -2.46
CA LEU A 217 9.55 19.83 -3.36
C LEU A 217 10.04 21.27 -3.13
N LYS A 218 9.17 22.19 -2.71
CA LYS A 218 9.53 23.60 -2.48
C LYS A 218 10.74 23.79 -1.53
N PRO A 219 10.84 23.12 -0.37
CA PRO A 219 12.02 23.18 0.46
C PRO A 219 13.28 22.65 -0.25
N VAL A 220 13.15 21.58 -1.03
CA VAL A 220 14.26 20.96 -1.77
C VAL A 220 14.79 21.90 -2.87
N MET A 221 13.90 22.63 -3.55
CA MET A 221 14.27 23.64 -4.55
C MET A 221 15.12 24.78 -3.94
N LYS A 222 15.05 24.99 -2.63
CA LYS A 222 15.83 26.03 -1.91
C LYS A 222 17.20 25.54 -1.42
N MET A 223 17.47 24.25 -1.48
CA MET A 223 18.73 23.67 -1.06
C MET A 223 19.88 24.13 -1.96
N MET A 224 21.01 24.43 -1.35
CA MET A 224 22.24 24.87 -2.04
C MET A 224 23.17 23.69 -2.33
N GLU A 225 23.16 22.73 -1.43
CA GLU A 225 24.04 21.56 -1.47
C GLU A 225 23.24 20.28 -1.16
N PRO A 226 23.64 19.15 -1.73
CA PRO A 226 24.68 18.98 -2.74
C PRO A 226 24.23 19.48 -4.13
N VAL A 227 25.20 19.93 -4.93
CA VAL A 227 24.97 20.54 -6.27
C VAL A 227 24.20 19.62 -7.24
N GLN A 228 24.27 18.30 -7.04
CA GLN A 228 23.52 17.29 -7.81
C GLN A 228 22.02 17.55 -7.77
N ILE A 229 21.49 18.17 -6.71
CA ILE A 229 20.07 18.53 -6.61
C ILE A 229 19.67 19.49 -7.73
N LEU A 230 20.48 20.53 -7.95
CA LEU A 230 20.25 21.50 -9.02
C LEU A 230 20.30 20.83 -10.40
N LEU A 231 21.28 19.95 -10.62
CA LEU A 231 21.41 19.21 -11.89
C LEU A 231 20.15 18.38 -12.18
N ILE A 232 19.64 17.65 -11.19
CA ILE A 232 18.44 16.83 -11.33
C ILE A 232 17.21 17.69 -11.65
N PHE A 233 17.03 18.82 -10.99
CA PHE A 233 15.92 19.73 -11.29
C PHE A 233 16.05 20.34 -12.69
N MET A 234 17.25 20.75 -13.11
CA MET A 234 17.46 21.29 -14.46
C MET A 234 17.14 20.27 -15.55
N GLN A 235 17.48 19.00 -15.34
CA GLN A 235 17.16 17.91 -16.26
C GLN A 235 15.64 17.63 -16.39
N ARG A 236 14.84 18.07 -15.43
CA ARG A 236 13.39 17.86 -15.36
C ARG A 236 12.60 19.18 -15.33
N MET A 237 13.20 20.24 -15.89
CA MET A 237 12.59 21.57 -15.86
C MET A 237 11.27 21.62 -16.65
N ASP A 238 11.15 20.90 -17.73
CA ASP A 238 9.92 20.82 -18.51
C ASP A 238 8.72 20.38 -17.66
N LEU A 239 8.92 19.35 -16.83
CA LEU A 239 7.93 18.89 -15.86
C LEU A 239 7.53 19.99 -14.87
N LEU A 240 8.52 20.70 -14.34
CA LEU A 240 8.26 21.76 -13.34
C LEU A 240 7.48 22.92 -13.97
N LEU A 241 7.83 23.33 -15.19
CA LEU A 241 7.15 24.41 -15.91
C LEU A 241 5.72 24.04 -16.30
N GLU A 242 5.49 22.77 -16.67
CA GLU A 242 4.18 22.30 -17.08
C GLU A 242 3.19 22.21 -15.90
N LYS A 243 3.65 21.69 -14.75
CA LYS A 243 2.75 21.32 -13.65
C LYS A 243 2.71 22.33 -12.51
N THR A 244 3.74 23.16 -12.35
CA THR A 244 3.81 24.11 -11.24
C THR A 244 2.99 25.37 -11.53
N PRO A 245 2.18 25.86 -10.59
CA PRO A 245 1.47 27.14 -10.74
C PRO A 245 2.44 28.31 -11.01
N ALA A 246 1.99 29.29 -11.81
CA ALA A 246 2.82 30.43 -12.23
C ALA A 246 3.38 31.23 -11.05
N GLU A 247 2.65 31.34 -9.95
CA GLU A 247 3.11 32.02 -8.73
C GLU A 247 4.28 31.25 -8.09
N ASP A 248 4.19 29.94 -8.03
CA ASP A 248 5.24 29.06 -7.47
C ASP A 248 6.46 28.95 -8.41
N ILE A 249 6.23 29.07 -9.73
CA ILE A 249 7.36 29.21 -10.67
C ILE A 249 8.16 30.47 -10.35
N LYS A 250 7.48 31.60 -10.10
CA LYS A 250 8.14 32.89 -9.78
C LYS A 250 8.82 32.85 -8.42
N SER A 251 8.22 32.23 -7.41
CA SER A 251 8.73 32.28 -6.04
C SER A 251 9.80 31.21 -5.72
N ASP A 252 9.75 30.05 -6.37
CA ASP A 252 10.58 28.90 -6.02
C ASP A 252 11.44 28.40 -7.19
N VAL A 253 10.86 28.25 -8.40
CA VAL A 253 11.60 27.70 -9.56
C VAL A 253 12.59 28.71 -10.15
N LEU A 254 12.14 29.94 -10.43
CA LEU A 254 13.03 30.96 -11.00
C LEU A 254 14.24 31.28 -10.11
N PRO A 255 14.10 31.48 -8.78
CA PRO A 255 15.26 31.66 -7.91
C PRO A 255 16.22 30.48 -7.92
N MET A 256 15.70 29.24 -8.07
CA MET A 256 16.54 28.04 -8.22
C MET A 256 17.35 28.10 -9.53
N VAL A 257 16.73 28.48 -10.65
CA VAL A 257 17.41 28.62 -11.95
C VAL A 257 18.47 29.71 -11.90
N TYR A 258 18.19 30.86 -11.23
CA TYR A 258 19.19 31.91 -11.06
C TYR A 258 20.43 31.45 -10.24
N ARG A 259 20.19 30.64 -9.20
CA ARG A 259 21.29 30.02 -8.45
C ARG A 259 22.09 29.03 -9.29
N ALA A 260 21.40 28.27 -10.12
CA ALA A 260 22.03 27.30 -11.02
C ALA A 260 22.91 28.01 -12.07
N LEU A 261 22.47 29.13 -12.65
CA LEU A 261 23.25 29.96 -13.54
C LEU A 261 24.48 30.56 -12.83
N GLY A 262 24.35 30.94 -11.58
CA GLY A 262 25.47 31.46 -10.74
C GLY A 262 26.43 30.38 -10.24
N SER A 263 26.15 29.09 -10.51
CA SER A 263 27.03 27.99 -10.11
C SER A 263 28.30 28.01 -10.95
N ASN A 264 29.48 27.64 -10.35
CA ASN A 264 30.74 27.54 -11.10
C ASN A 264 30.87 26.21 -11.90
N ILE A 265 29.74 25.56 -12.23
CA ILE A 265 29.72 24.26 -12.90
C ILE A 265 29.19 24.45 -14.31
N SER A 266 30.07 24.34 -15.31
CA SER A 266 29.73 24.55 -16.72
C SER A 266 28.53 23.69 -17.19
N GLN A 267 28.46 22.43 -16.77
CA GLN A 267 27.37 21.54 -17.14
C GLN A 267 25.99 22.04 -16.69
N ILE A 268 25.92 22.63 -15.48
CA ILE A 268 24.65 23.20 -14.96
C ILE A 268 24.31 24.47 -15.73
N GLN A 269 25.30 25.33 -16.00
CA GLN A 269 25.11 26.55 -16.77
C GLN A 269 24.63 26.26 -18.19
N GLU A 270 25.21 25.29 -18.89
CA GLU A 270 24.78 24.85 -20.21
C GLU A 270 23.32 24.36 -20.22
N LEU A 271 22.94 23.53 -19.25
CA LEU A 271 21.56 23.10 -19.08
C LEU A 271 20.61 24.27 -18.81
N CYS A 272 21.00 25.21 -17.93
CA CYS A 272 20.19 26.40 -17.69
C CYS A 272 19.99 27.24 -18.96
N LEU A 273 21.02 27.43 -19.75
CA LEU A 273 20.92 28.18 -21.02
C LEU A 273 19.99 27.47 -22.01
N SER A 274 20.02 26.15 -22.07
CA SER A 274 19.11 25.37 -22.94
C SER A 274 17.64 25.45 -22.54
N ILE A 275 17.35 25.74 -21.26
CA ILE A 275 15.99 25.78 -20.71
C ILE A 275 15.37 27.18 -20.79
N ILE A 276 16.19 28.26 -20.87
CA ILE A 276 15.70 29.65 -20.91
C ILE A 276 14.60 29.88 -21.96
N PRO A 277 14.68 29.35 -23.19
CA PRO A 277 13.61 29.50 -24.18
C PRO A 277 12.24 28.98 -23.72
N ASN A 278 12.22 27.94 -22.87
CA ASN A 278 10.98 27.33 -22.40
C ASN A 278 10.21 28.25 -21.41
N PHE A 279 10.92 29.17 -20.73
CA PHE A 279 10.27 30.19 -19.90
C PHE A 279 9.57 31.28 -20.71
N ALA A 280 10.01 31.53 -21.93
CA ALA A 280 9.40 32.56 -22.80
C ALA A 280 8.05 32.13 -23.41
N GLY A 281 7.81 30.81 -23.49
CA GLY A 281 6.56 30.24 -24.03
C GLY A 281 5.41 30.13 -23.02
N ASN A 282 5.69 30.22 -21.72
CA ASN A 282 4.70 30.13 -20.65
C ASN A 282 4.28 31.54 -20.20
N LYS A 283 3.44 32.19 -21.03
CA LYS A 283 2.75 33.46 -20.68
C LYS A 283 1.34 33.19 -20.19
#